data_8d0d8fcdb3bf0684fa8b88717b02281c
#
_entry.id   8d0d8fcdb3bf0684fa8b88717b02281c
#
_cell.length_a   1.000
_cell.length_b   1.000
_cell.length_c   1.000
_cell.angle_alpha   90.00
_cell.angle_beta   90.00
_cell.angle_gamma   90.00
#
_symmetry.space_group_name_H-M   'P 1'
#
loop_
_entity.id
_entity.type
_entity.pdbx_description
1 polymer ?
#
loop_
_entity_poly.entity_id
_entity_poly.type
_entity_poly.pdbx_seq_one_letter_code
_entity_poly.pdbx_strand_id
1 'polypeptide(L)'
;MSCVLISGASGLIGSALVASLESQGHEVTRLVRRKPGNDNEAQWDPTRTISPDLVSGFDAVIHLSGENVAGRWTEQKKCRIRESRVFTTDFLAMALAKTERKPGTFICASAIGYYGNRGDGVLTEDSLSGEGFFPEVCREWEFATEPAADVGIRVVNLRTGIVLSREGGALKQMLLPFRLGLGGRIGDGRQWWSWIHIADLVSAVHHILQNDSLRGAVNMTAPNPVTNAEFTSALSEALKRPARLPVPAFALRLLFGELADEGLLASARVVPEKLAKIGFAFAFPELKPALKDLL
;
A
#
# COMPACT_ATOMS: atom_id res chain seq x y z
N MET A 1 17.05 -11.42 15.19
CA MET A 1 17.42 -11.73 13.80
C MET A 1 16.36 -12.67 13.26
N SER A 2 15.74 -12.35 12.14
CA SER A 2 14.66 -13.15 11.55
C SER A 2 14.92 -13.30 10.05
N CYS A 3 14.52 -14.44 9.49
CA CYS A 3 14.58 -14.71 8.05
C CYS A 3 13.25 -14.25 7.41
N VAL A 4 13.30 -13.26 6.52
CA VAL A 4 12.11 -12.64 5.92
C VAL A 4 12.11 -12.84 4.41
N LEU A 5 11.00 -13.39 3.87
CA LEU A 5 10.78 -13.50 2.43
C LEU A 5 9.94 -12.32 1.96
N ILE A 6 10.40 -11.60 0.93
CA ILE A 6 9.67 -10.43 0.40
C ILE A 6 9.42 -10.57 -1.10
N SER A 7 8.17 -10.45 -1.52
CA SER A 7 7.80 -10.20 -2.90
C SER A 7 7.54 -8.71 -3.14
N GLY A 8 7.79 -8.23 -4.37
CA GLY A 8 7.66 -6.79 -4.66
C GLY A 8 8.78 -5.93 -4.06
N ALA A 9 9.92 -6.53 -3.73
CA ALA A 9 11.09 -5.89 -3.11
C ALA A 9 11.68 -4.72 -3.92
N SER A 10 11.45 -4.65 -5.23
CA SER A 10 11.90 -3.55 -6.10
C SER A 10 10.94 -2.36 -6.17
N GLY A 11 9.74 -2.48 -5.58
CA GLY A 11 8.76 -1.40 -5.51
C GLY A 11 9.11 -0.34 -4.46
N LEU A 12 8.37 0.77 -4.44
CA LEU A 12 8.59 1.88 -3.51
C LEU A 12 8.65 1.44 -2.04
N ILE A 13 7.63 0.71 -1.60
CA ILE A 13 7.54 0.22 -0.22
C ILE A 13 8.55 -0.91 0.01
N GLY A 14 8.63 -1.85 -0.95
CA GLY A 14 9.50 -3.02 -0.82
C GLY A 14 10.98 -2.67 -0.70
N SER A 15 11.48 -1.73 -1.50
CA SER A 15 12.88 -1.30 -1.43
C SER A 15 13.22 -0.60 -0.10
N ALA A 16 12.31 0.24 0.40
CA ALA A 16 12.48 0.88 1.70
C ALA A 16 12.45 -0.13 2.86
N LEU A 17 11.55 -1.11 2.82
CA LEU A 17 11.48 -2.18 3.80
C LEU A 17 12.72 -3.09 3.80
N VAL A 18 13.17 -3.50 2.61
CA VAL A 18 14.38 -4.34 2.48
C VAL A 18 15.57 -3.63 3.12
N ALA A 19 15.82 -2.37 2.74
CA ALA A 19 16.93 -1.60 3.29
C ALA A 19 16.84 -1.46 4.83
N SER A 20 15.63 -1.24 5.34
CA SER A 20 15.40 -1.10 6.78
C SER A 20 15.57 -2.43 7.53
N LEU A 21 15.04 -3.53 7.03
CA LEU A 21 15.18 -4.86 7.63
C LEU A 21 16.64 -5.32 7.66
N GLU A 22 17.36 -5.17 6.54
CA GLU A 22 18.78 -5.50 6.45
C GLU A 22 19.63 -4.66 7.42
N SER A 23 19.31 -3.34 7.58
CA SER A 23 20.01 -2.48 8.52
C SER A 23 19.80 -2.85 9.99
N GLN A 24 18.69 -3.54 10.30
CA GLN A 24 18.40 -4.08 11.64
C GLN A 24 18.92 -5.52 11.84
N GLY A 25 19.68 -6.06 10.89
CA GLY A 25 20.30 -7.39 10.97
C GLY A 25 19.37 -8.55 10.66
N HIS A 26 18.23 -8.31 9.98
CA HIS A 26 17.39 -9.38 9.45
C HIS A 26 17.97 -9.95 8.15
N GLU A 27 17.80 -11.24 7.92
CA GLU A 27 18.09 -11.88 6.63
C GLU A 27 16.89 -11.74 5.71
N VAL A 28 17.09 -11.09 4.54
CA VAL A 28 15.99 -10.82 3.60
C VAL A 28 16.22 -11.57 2.30
N THR A 29 15.32 -12.49 1.97
CA THR A 29 15.24 -13.14 0.66
C THR A 29 14.17 -12.44 -0.20
N ARG A 30 14.55 -12.07 -1.43
CA ARG A 30 13.68 -11.35 -2.37
C ARG A 30 13.15 -12.30 -3.43
N LEU A 31 11.83 -12.41 -3.54
CA LEU A 31 11.20 -13.10 -4.68
C LEU A 31 11.31 -12.25 -5.94
N VAL A 32 11.99 -12.78 -6.95
CA VAL A 32 12.26 -12.09 -8.23
C VAL A 32 11.70 -12.88 -9.41
N ARG A 33 11.21 -12.18 -10.45
CA ARG A 33 10.69 -12.81 -11.68
C ARG A 33 11.81 -13.20 -12.65
N ARG A 34 12.95 -12.57 -12.54
CA ARG A 34 14.16 -12.87 -13.32
C ARG A 34 15.01 -13.96 -12.66
N LYS A 35 16.00 -14.45 -13.36
CA LYS A 35 17.02 -15.31 -12.76
C LYS A 35 17.68 -14.60 -11.57
N PRO A 36 17.86 -15.28 -10.42
CA PRO A 36 18.55 -14.74 -9.25
C PRO A 36 19.95 -14.23 -9.60
N GLY A 37 20.32 -13.07 -9.07
CA GLY A 37 21.65 -12.49 -9.23
C GLY A 37 22.59 -12.78 -8.07
N ASN A 38 22.05 -13.23 -6.93
CA ASN A 38 22.78 -13.58 -5.71
C ASN A 38 21.94 -14.53 -4.84
N ASP A 39 22.54 -15.00 -3.74
CA ASP A 39 21.94 -15.99 -2.84
C ASP A 39 20.74 -15.44 -2.03
N ASN A 40 20.57 -14.11 -1.95
CA ASN A 40 19.45 -13.47 -1.29
C ASN A 40 18.25 -13.24 -2.24
N GLU A 41 18.22 -13.91 -3.37
CA GLU A 41 17.14 -13.86 -4.35
C GLU A 41 16.65 -15.27 -4.67
N ALA A 42 15.34 -15.42 -4.76
CA ALA A 42 14.68 -16.65 -5.19
C ALA A 42 13.77 -16.36 -6.38
N GLN A 43 13.87 -17.18 -7.43
CA GLN A 43 13.04 -17.00 -8.62
C GLN A 43 11.65 -17.55 -8.40
N TRP A 44 10.64 -16.78 -8.80
CA TRP A 44 9.25 -17.22 -8.84
C TRP A 44 8.52 -16.72 -10.08
N ASP A 45 7.45 -17.40 -10.42
CA ASP A 45 6.48 -16.94 -11.42
C ASP A 45 5.17 -16.61 -10.71
N PRO A 46 4.78 -15.31 -10.59
CA PRO A 46 3.57 -14.92 -9.88
C PRO A 46 2.27 -15.33 -10.59
N THR A 47 2.36 -15.88 -11.80
CA THR A 47 1.21 -16.36 -12.58
C THR A 47 0.95 -17.85 -12.44
N ARG A 48 1.77 -18.55 -11.65
CA ARG A 48 1.72 -20.00 -11.47
C ARG A 48 1.71 -20.38 -10.00
N THR A 49 1.31 -21.61 -9.74
CA THR A 49 1.43 -22.21 -8.41
C THR A 49 2.90 -22.22 -7.96
N ILE A 50 3.11 -21.92 -6.68
CA ILE A 50 4.43 -21.81 -6.06
C ILE A 50 4.75 -23.11 -5.35
N SER A 51 6.01 -23.62 -5.48
CA SER A 51 6.46 -24.75 -4.68
C SER A 51 6.46 -24.38 -3.19
N PRO A 52 5.90 -25.22 -2.31
CA PRO A 52 5.99 -25.00 -0.87
C PRO A 52 7.42 -24.88 -0.34
N ASP A 53 8.39 -25.56 -0.97
CA ASP A 53 9.80 -25.50 -0.59
C ASP A 53 10.39 -24.09 -0.75
N LEU A 54 9.91 -23.33 -1.76
CA LEU A 54 10.37 -21.97 -2.02
C LEU A 54 10.05 -21.01 -0.88
N VAL A 55 9.00 -21.28 -0.13
CA VAL A 55 8.48 -20.41 0.93
C VAL A 55 8.67 -21.01 2.33
N SER A 56 9.41 -22.14 2.42
CA SER A 56 9.63 -22.87 3.66
C SER A 56 10.76 -22.26 4.49
N GLY A 57 10.58 -22.23 5.80
CA GLY A 57 11.67 -21.92 6.75
C GLY A 57 11.89 -20.44 7.02
N PHE A 58 11.06 -19.55 6.50
CA PHE A 58 11.07 -18.13 6.84
C PHE A 58 10.26 -17.88 8.12
N ASP A 59 10.68 -16.88 8.92
CA ASP A 59 9.95 -16.45 10.11
C ASP A 59 8.74 -15.57 9.73
N ALA A 60 8.91 -14.78 8.66
CA ALA A 60 7.86 -13.92 8.12
C ALA A 60 7.88 -13.87 6.59
N VAL A 61 6.71 -13.72 5.98
CA VAL A 61 6.55 -13.48 4.55
C VAL A 61 5.82 -12.16 4.34
N ILE A 62 6.37 -11.29 3.49
CA ILE A 62 5.79 -9.98 3.16
C ILE A 62 5.49 -9.94 1.66
N HIS A 63 4.21 -9.85 1.30
CA HIS A 63 3.74 -9.84 -0.08
C HIS A 63 3.29 -8.44 -0.51
N LEU A 64 4.13 -7.77 -1.31
CA LEU A 64 3.87 -6.41 -1.82
C LEU A 64 3.78 -6.35 -3.35
N SER A 65 3.76 -7.50 -4.02
CA SER A 65 3.67 -7.56 -5.48
C SER A 65 2.28 -7.16 -5.97
N GLY A 66 2.24 -6.45 -7.08
CA GLY A 66 1.00 -6.06 -7.75
C GLY A 66 1.27 -5.19 -8.97
N GLU A 67 0.39 -5.25 -9.94
CA GLU A 67 0.40 -4.38 -11.11
C GLU A 67 0.21 -2.91 -10.68
N ASN A 68 0.96 -2.00 -11.31
CA ASN A 68 0.81 -0.57 -11.05
C ASN A 68 -0.60 -0.09 -11.43
N VAL A 69 -1.33 0.51 -10.51
CA VAL A 69 -2.70 1.01 -10.72
C VAL A 69 -2.74 2.32 -11.51
N ALA A 70 -1.62 3.04 -11.60
CA ALA A 70 -1.57 4.31 -12.31
C ALA A 70 -1.83 4.16 -13.82
N GLY A 71 -2.42 5.22 -14.41
CA GLY A 71 -2.77 5.28 -15.81
C GLY A 71 -4.25 5.01 -16.06
N ARG A 72 -4.64 5.04 -17.35
CA ARG A 72 -6.04 4.83 -17.74
C ARG A 72 -6.47 3.39 -17.50
N TRP A 73 -7.58 3.20 -16.80
CA TRP A 73 -8.17 1.88 -16.59
C TRP A 73 -9.01 1.46 -17.80
N THR A 74 -8.50 0.49 -18.51
CA THR A 74 -9.20 -0.29 -19.53
C THR A 74 -9.59 -1.64 -18.91
N GLU A 75 -10.49 -2.40 -19.52
CA GLU A 75 -10.85 -3.74 -19.04
C GLU A 75 -9.61 -4.64 -18.91
N GLN A 76 -8.69 -4.59 -19.88
CA GLN A 76 -7.44 -5.35 -19.82
C GLN A 76 -6.55 -4.89 -18.63
N LYS A 77 -6.51 -3.59 -18.33
CA LYS A 77 -5.76 -3.06 -17.18
C LYS A 77 -6.40 -3.50 -15.87
N LYS A 78 -7.72 -3.44 -15.76
CA LYS A 78 -8.49 -3.90 -14.61
C LYS A 78 -8.27 -5.39 -14.36
N CYS A 79 -8.30 -6.22 -15.41
CA CYS A 79 -7.97 -7.64 -15.33
C CYS A 79 -6.57 -7.88 -14.74
N ARG A 80 -5.53 -7.21 -15.28
CA ARG A 80 -4.17 -7.32 -14.73
C ARG A 80 -4.05 -6.84 -13.28
N ILE A 81 -4.77 -5.77 -12.91
CA ILE A 81 -4.80 -5.28 -11.53
C ILE A 81 -5.37 -6.34 -10.60
N ARG A 82 -6.49 -6.97 -10.96
CA ARG A 82 -7.14 -8.03 -10.18
C ARG A 82 -6.24 -9.28 -10.11
N GLU A 83 -5.83 -9.81 -11.25
CA GLU A 83 -5.04 -11.05 -11.33
C GLU A 83 -3.72 -10.95 -10.55
N SER A 84 -3.00 -9.84 -10.72
CA SER A 84 -1.71 -9.63 -10.04
C SER A 84 -1.81 -9.52 -8.52
N ARG A 85 -3.01 -9.36 -7.98
CA ARG A 85 -3.29 -9.27 -6.55
C ARG A 85 -3.93 -10.55 -6.05
N VAL A 86 -5.08 -10.89 -6.59
CA VAL A 86 -5.91 -12.00 -6.10
C VAL A 86 -5.21 -13.33 -6.34
N PHE A 87 -4.90 -13.68 -7.59
CA PHE A 87 -4.33 -14.99 -7.91
C PHE A 87 -2.92 -15.16 -7.37
N THR A 88 -2.10 -14.11 -7.46
CA THR A 88 -0.73 -14.16 -6.94
C THR A 88 -0.71 -14.36 -5.41
N THR A 89 -1.63 -13.70 -4.70
CA THR A 89 -1.77 -13.86 -3.24
C THR A 89 -2.28 -15.25 -2.88
N ASP A 90 -3.28 -15.75 -3.62
CA ASP A 90 -3.84 -17.08 -3.41
C ASP A 90 -2.77 -18.18 -3.62
N PHE A 91 -2.00 -18.11 -4.71
CA PHE A 91 -0.90 -19.05 -4.95
C PHE A 91 0.14 -19.03 -3.83
N LEU A 92 0.48 -17.84 -3.33
CA LEU A 92 1.43 -17.70 -2.22
C LEU A 92 0.85 -18.22 -0.91
N ALA A 93 -0.39 -17.89 -0.59
CA ALA A 93 -1.08 -18.36 0.61
C ALA A 93 -1.25 -19.89 0.61
N MET A 94 -1.61 -20.47 -0.53
CA MET A 94 -1.68 -21.92 -0.70
C MET A 94 -0.32 -22.61 -0.53
N ALA A 95 0.77 -22.02 -1.03
CA ALA A 95 2.11 -22.55 -0.84
C ALA A 95 2.51 -22.51 0.64
N LEU A 96 2.24 -21.38 1.32
CA LEU A 96 2.47 -21.21 2.75
C LEU A 96 1.66 -22.21 3.59
N ALA A 97 0.43 -22.49 3.19
CA ALA A 97 -0.41 -23.48 3.87
C ALA A 97 0.15 -24.90 3.79
N LYS A 98 0.82 -25.24 2.69
CA LYS A 98 1.37 -26.58 2.41
C LYS A 98 2.81 -26.78 2.84
N THR A 99 3.54 -25.71 3.17
CA THR A 99 4.95 -25.83 3.59
C THR A 99 5.09 -26.51 4.95
N GLU A 100 6.16 -27.28 5.13
CA GLU A 100 6.43 -27.98 6.40
C GLU A 100 6.76 -26.99 7.54
N ARG A 101 7.64 -26.03 7.25
CA ARG A 101 8.07 -24.99 8.20
C ARG A 101 7.36 -23.68 7.86
N LYS A 102 6.16 -23.51 8.46
CA LYS A 102 5.31 -22.35 8.25
C LYS A 102 5.91 -21.09 8.89
N PRO A 103 5.79 -19.92 8.22
CA PRO A 103 6.13 -18.65 8.86
C PRO A 103 5.15 -18.34 10.01
N GLY A 104 5.63 -17.64 11.03
CA GLY A 104 4.77 -17.13 12.09
C GLY A 104 3.82 -16.04 11.59
N THR A 105 4.23 -15.31 10.54
CA THR A 105 3.49 -14.14 10.05
C THR A 105 3.49 -14.06 8.52
N PHE A 106 2.32 -13.78 7.96
CA PHE A 106 2.12 -13.42 6.56
C PHE A 106 1.54 -12.00 6.49
N ILE A 107 2.34 -11.03 6.05
CA ILE A 107 1.91 -9.66 5.79
C ILE A 107 1.61 -9.52 4.30
N CYS A 108 0.39 -9.16 3.97
CA CYS A 108 -0.05 -8.95 2.59
C CYS A 108 -0.43 -7.49 2.37
N ALA A 109 -0.04 -6.93 1.24
CA ALA A 109 -0.53 -5.62 0.82
C ALA A 109 -2.05 -5.66 0.59
N SER A 110 -2.69 -4.54 0.90
CA SER A 110 -4.05 -4.18 0.55
C SER A 110 -4.08 -2.65 0.34
N ALA A 111 -5.23 -2.04 0.19
CA ALA A 111 -5.35 -0.60 -0.03
C ALA A 111 -6.58 -0.02 0.67
N ILE A 112 -6.53 1.27 1.03
CA ILE A 112 -7.72 2.00 1.50
C ILE A 112 -8.82 2.09 0.43
N GLY A 113 -8.51 1.73 -0.81
CA GLY A 113 -9.49 1.50 -1.87
C GLY A 113 -10.59 0.51 -1.48
N TYR A 114 -10.35 -0.37 -0.50
CA TYR A 114 -11.35 -1.22 0.15
C TYR A 114 -12.61 -0.46 0.56
N TYR A 115 -12.46 0.76 1.04
CA TYR A 115 -13.58 1.55 1.56
C TYR A 115 -14.38 2.27 0.46
N GLY A 116 -13.81 2.48 -0.73
CA GLY A 116 -14.45 3.24 -1.81
C GLY A 116 -14.70 4.71 -1.45
N ASN A 117 -15.68 5.32 -2.11
CA ASN A 117 -16.08 6.69 -1.84
C ASN A 117 -17.12 6.75 -0.69
N ARG A 118 -16.73 7.31 0.46
CA ARG A 118 -17.53 7.32 1.69
C ARG A 118 -17.80 8.74 2.23
N GLY A 119 -17.59 9.78 1.39
CA GLY A 119 -17.81 11.19 1.78
C GLY A 119 -16.94 11.59 2.97
N ASP A 120 -17.57 12.20 4.00
CA ASP A 120 -16.88 12.75 5.19
C ASP A 120 -16.80 11.76 6.36
N GLY A 121 -17.40 10.57 6.23
CA GLY A 121 -17.42 9.57 7.28
C GLY A 121 -16.01 9.08 7.65
N VAL A 122 -15.71 9.03 8.95
CA VAL A 122 -14.46 8.45 9.45
C VAL A 122 -14.52 6.94 9.29
N LEU A 123 -13.45 6.38 8.73
CA LEU A 123 -13.32 4.96 8.41
C LEU A 123 -12.20 4.32 9.22
N THR A 124 -12.53 3.24 9.89
CA THR A 124 -11.62 2.39 10.66
C THR A 124 -11.52 1.02 10.04
N GLU A 125 -10.69 0.15 10.59
CA GLU A 125 -10.55 -1.22 10.13
C GLU A 125 -11.84 -2.03 10.21
N ASP A 126 -12.76 -1.66 11.11
CA ASP A 126 -14.07 -2.31 11.31
C ASP A 126 -15.15 -1.78 10.35
N SER A 127 -14.84 -0.74 9.57
CA SER A 127 -15.77 -0.20 8.58
C SER A 127 -15.98 -1.16 7.42
N LEU A 128 -17.22 -1.30 6.96
CA LEU A 128 -17.57 -2.13 5.81
C LEU A 128 -16.90 -1.60 4.53
N SER A 129 -16.67 -2.52 3.60
CA SER A 129 -16.16 -2.15 2.27
C SER A 129 -17.16 -1.27 1.52
N GLY A 130 -16.63 -0.48 0.58
CA GLY A 130 -17.43 0.25 -0.39
C GLY A 130 -17.89 -0.63 -1.55
N GLU A 131 -18.45 0.06 -2.56
CA GLU A 131 -18.88 -0.52 -3.84
C GLU A 131 -17.98 -0.03 -4.96
N GLY A 132 -17.89 -0.80 -6.06
CA GLY A 132 -17.09 -0.50 -7.23
C GLY A 132 -15.94 -1.49 -7.43
N PHE A 133 -15.16 -1.28 -8.49
CA PHE A 133 -14.09 -2.20 -8.89
C PHE A 133 -12.98 -2.30 -7.83
N PHE A 134 -12.52 -1.15 -7.30
CA PHE A 134 -11.40 -1.16 -6.35
C PHE A 134 -11.77 -1.80 -5.01
N PRO A 135 -12.93 -1.47 -4.38
CA PRO A 135 -13.38 -2.18 -3.20
C PRO A 135 -13.54 -3.69 -3.40
N GLU A 136 -14.09 -4.11 -4.53
CA GLU A 136 -14.26 -5.52 -4.88
C GLU A 136 -12.90 -6.23 -4.95
N VAL A 137 -11.94 -5.67 -5.71
CA VAL A 137 -10.59 -6.22 -5.81
C VAL A 137 -9.91 -6.29 -4.44
N CYS A 138 -10.06 -5.28 -3.58
CA CYS A 138 -9.47 -5.30 -2.25
C CYS A 138 -10.07 -6.40 -1.37
N ARG A 139 -11.39 -6.64 -1.43
CA ARG A 139 -12.04 -7.75 -0.71
C ARG A 139 -11.50 -9.10 -1.16
N GLU A 140 -11.48 -9.32 -2.49
CA GLU A 140 -10.95 -10.56 -3.06
C GLU A 140 -9.47 -10.76 -2.72
N TRP A 141 -8.70 -9.67 -2.71
CA TRP A 141 -7.28 -9.70 -2.35
C TRP A 141 -7.04 -10.09 -0.90
N GLU A 142 -7.80 -9.50 0.04
CA GLU A 142 -7.73 -9.87 1.45
C GLU A 142 -8.22 -11.31 1.67
N PHE A 143 -9.30 -11.73 0.99
CA PHE A 143 -9.81 -13.09 1.04
C PHE A 143 -8.81 -14.13 0.53
N ALA A 144 -8.03 -13.81 -0.48
CA ALA A 144 -6.98 -14.69 -1.02
C ALA A 144 -5.87 -15.04 -0.01
N THR A 145 -5.82 -14.40 1.14
CA THR A 145 -4.90 -14.75 2.23
C THR A 145 -5.43 -15.84 3.17
N GLU A 146 -6.72 -16.18 3.10
CA GLU A 146 -7.36 -17.13 4.02
C GLU A 146 -6.71 -18.51 4.08
N PRO A 147 -6.23 -19.14 2.97
CA PRO A 147 -5.56 -20.43 3.05
C PRO A 147 -4.37 -20.45 4.04
N ALA A 148 -3.66 -19.33 4.18
CA ALA A 148 -2.59 -19.21 5.17
C ALA A 148 -3.14 -19.05 6.60
N ALA A 149 -4.22 -18.29 6.77
CA ALA A 149 -4.86 -18.09 8.07
C ALA A 149 -5.47 -19.39 8.63
N ASP A 150 -6.10 -20.21 7.78
CA ASP A 150 -6.75 -21.48 8.15
C ASP A 150 -5.79 -22.50 8.75
N VAL A 151 -4.50 -22.42 8.43
CA VAL A 151 -3.46 -23.28 8.99
C VAL A 151 -2.72 -22.66 10.19
N GLY A 152 -3.23 -21.53 10.71
CA GLY A 152 -2.72 -20.88 11.91
C GLY A 152 -1.62 -19.85 11.70
N ILE A 153 -1.24 -19.53 10.45
CA ILE A 153 -0.33 -18.43 10.17
C ILE A 153 -1.02 -17.10 10.50
N ARG A 154 -0.35 -16.22 11.23
CA ARG A 154 -0.86 -14.88 11.52
C ARG A 154 -0.86 -14.02 10.25
N VAL A 155 -2.04 -13.69 9.75
CA VAL A 155 -2.21 -12.85 8.56
C VAL A 155 -2.48 -11.40 8.94
N VAL A 156 -1.80 -10.45 8.26
CA VAL A 156 -2.04 -9.00 8.38
C VAL A 156 -2.14 -8.40 6.99
N ASN A 157 -3.29 -7.79 6.68
CA ASN A 157 -3.57 -7.12 5.41
C ASN A 157 -3.39 -5.61 5.56
N LEU A 158 -2.39 -5.04 4.87
CA LEU A 158 -2.02 -3.63 4.96
C LEU A 158 -2.90 -2.77 4.05
N ARG A 159 -3.99 -2.20 4.57
CA ARG A 159 -4.83 -1.23 3.83
C ARG A 159 -4.09 0.10 3.73
N THR A 160 -3.22 0.20 2.75
CA THR A 160 -2.28 1.31 2.59
C THR A 160 -2.96 2.52 1.93
N GLY A 161 -2.78 3.70 2.53
CA GLY A 161 -3.17 4.99 1.98
C GLY A 161 -2.18 5.53 0.95
N ILE A 162 -2.24 6.84 0.69
CA ILE A 162 -1.30 7.50 -0.23
C ILE A 162 0.07 7.57 0.43
N VAL A 163 1.02 6.75 -0.04
CA VAL A 163 2.38 6.75 0.47
C VAL A 163 3.14 7.97 -0.05
N LEU A 164 3.60 8.80 0.88
CA LEU A 164 4.42 9.97 0.57
C LEU A 164 5.90 9.60 0.59
N SER A 165 6.54 9.76 -0.58
CA SER A 165 7.98 9.57 -0.76
C SER A 165 8.46 10.37 -1.96
N ARG A 166 9.69 10.88 -1.91
CA ARG A 166 10.34 11.54 -3.06
C ARG A 166 10.81 10.56 -4.12
N GLU A 167 11.00 9.30 -3.75
CA GLU A 167 11.54 8.27 -4.65
C GLU A 167 10.50 7.73 -5.63
N GLY A 168 9.20 7.83 -5.29
CA GLY A 168 8.13 7.26 -6.12
C GLY A 168 6.73 7.63 -5.67
N GLY A 169 5.74 6.89 -6.20
CA GLY A 169 4.34 7.03 -5.83
C GLY A 169 3.69 8.32 -6.29
N ALA A 170 2.57 8.68 -5.66
CA ALA A 170 1.75 9.82 -6.03
C ALA A 170 2.49 11.16 -5.86
N LEU A 171 3.22 11.34 -4.76
CA LEU A 171 3.95 12.59 -4.51
C LEU A 171 4.93 12.90 -5.64
N LYS A 172 5.76 11.93 -6.05
CA LYS A 172 6.74 12.14 -7.15
C LYS A 172 6.07 12.59 -8.45
N GLN A 173 4.90 12.04 -8.76
CA GLN A 173 4.13 12.43 -9.96
C GLN A 173 3.58 13.87 -9.85
N MET A 174 3.23 14.31 -8.66
CA MET A 174 2.74 15.67 -8.41
C MET A 174 3.84 16.73 -8.43
N LEU A 175 5.09 16.37 -8.10
CA LEU A 175 6.17 17.34 -7.93
C LEU A 175 6.43 18.17 -9.20
N LEU A 176 6.44 17.54 -10.38
CA LEU A 176 6.75 18.26 -11.62
C LEU A 176 5.68 19.31 -11.95
N PRO A 177 4.36 19.02 -12.02
CA PRO A 177 3.34 20.03 -12.23
C PRO A 177 3.38 21.15 -11.19
N PHE A 178 3.55 20.83 -9.91
CA PHE A 178 3.59 21.83 -8.86
C PHE A 178 4.83 22.74 -8.95
N ARG A 179 6.01 22.19 -9.24
CA ARG A 179 7.25 22.98 -9.45
C ARG A 179 7.13 23.95 -10.61
N LEU A 180 6.37 23.60 -11.64
CA LEU A 180 6.08 24.45 -12.79
C LEU A 180 4.95 25.49 -12.52
N GLY A 181 4.37 25.49 -11.30
CA GLY A 181 3.24 26.37 -10.97
C GLY A 181 1.91 25.97 -11.61
N LEU A 182 1.85 24.78 -12.20
CA LEU A 182 0.66 24.19 -12.84
C LEU A 182 -0.15 23.30 -11.88
N GLY A 183 0.27 23.21 -10.62
CA GLY A 183 -0.44 22.46 -9.60
C GLY A 183 -1.77 23.08 -9.20
N GLY A 184 -2.69 22.26 -8.70
CA GLY A 184 -3.98 22.73 -8.21
C GLY A 184 -4.82 21.62 -7.60
N ARG A 185 -5.93 22.02 -6.98
CA ARG A 185 -6.89 21.08 -6.40
C ARG A 185 -7.55 20.25 -7.50
N ILE A 186 -7.87 19.01 -7.14
CA ILE A 186 -8.57 18.06 -8.00
C ILE A 186 -10.08 18.18 -7.74
N GLY A 187 -10.86 18.43 -8.79
CA GLY A 187 -12.30 18.63 -8.66
C GLY A 187 -12.63 19.83 -7.76
N ASP A 188 -13.53 19.63 -6.80
CA ASP A 188 -13.87 20.63 -5.78
C ASP A 188 -12.89 20.65 -4.60
N GLY A 189 -12.02 19.64 -4.51
CA GLY A 189 -11.00 19.54 -3.48
C GLY A 189 -11.49 19.11 -2.10
N ARG A 190 -12.78 18.73 -1.96
CA ARG A 190 -13.39 18.34 -0.68
C ARG A 190 -13.13 16.89 -0.32
N GLN A 191 -12.76 16.05 -1.28
CA GLN A 191 -12.50 14.64 -1.05
C GLN A 191 -11.34 14.45 -0.08
N TRP A 192 -11.52 13.55 0.90
CA TRP A 192 -10.54 13.20 1.89
C TRP A 192 -9.46 12.30 1.30
N TRP A 193 -8.21 12.64 1.57
CA TRP A 193 -7.02 11.88 1.24
C TRP A 193 -6.33 11.42 2.50
N SER A 194 -6.31 10.10 2.69
CA SER A 194 -5.58 9.46 3.78
C SER A 194 -4.20 9.05 3.26
N TRP A 195 -3.19 9.55 3.90
CA TRP A 195 -1.80 9.46 3.50
C TRP A 195 -0.93 8.87 4.61
N ILE A 196 0.28 8.42 4.30
CA ILE A 196 1.29 8.01 5.26
C ILE A 196 2.68 8.38 4.73
N HIS A 197 3.57 8.82 5.61
CA HIS A 197 4.98 8.99 5.29
C HIS A 197 5.65 7.63 5.13
N ILE A 198 6.56 7.47 4.15
CA ILE A 198 7.24 6.20 3.89
C ILE A 198 7.97 5.65 5.12
N ALA A 199 8.60 6.51 5.92
CA ALA A 199 9.29 6.11 7.15
C ALA A 199 8.32 5.55 8.20
N ASP A 200 7.14 6.16 8.38
CA ASP A 200 6.11 5.67 9.29
C ASP A 200 5.53 4.34 8.81
N LEU A 201 5.35 4.17 7.49
CA LEU A 201 4.89 2.91 6.93
C LEU A 201 5.89 1.78 7.21
N VAL A 202 7.18 2.02 6.98
CA VAL A 202 8.25 1.06 7.27
C VAL A 202 8.31 0.74 8.77
N SER A 203 8.26 1.76 9.63
CA SER A 203 8.25 1.60 11.08
C SER A 203 7.02 0.81 11.57
N ALA A 204 5.84 1.08 10.99
CA ALA A 204 4.62 0.33 11.32
C ALA A 204 4.72 -1.15 10.92
N VAL A 205 5.34 -1.49 9.79
CA VAL A 205 5.58 -2.89 9.40
C VAL A 205 6.53 -3.58 10.39
N HIS A 206 7.60 -2.92 10.84
CA HIS A 206 8.46 -3.46 11.91
C HIS A 206 7.67 -3.69 13.20
N HIS A 207 6.83 -2.73 13.57
CA HIS A 207 5.99 -2.86 14.77
C HIS A 207 4.99 -4.02 14.65
N ILE A 208 4.40 -4.23 13.46
CA ILE A 208 3.53 -5.38 13.16
C ILE A 208 4.31 -6.70 13.27
N LEU A 209 5.55 -6.77 12.77
CA LEU A 209 6.38 -7.98 12.89
C LEU A 209 6.69 -8.34 14.35
N GLN A 210 6.83 -7.35 15.23
CA GLN A 210 7.15 -7.52 16.64
C GLN A 210 5.91 -7.69 17.54
N ASN A 211 4.70 -7.43 17.03
CA ASN A 211 3.46 -7.42 17.81
C ASN A 211 2.47 -8.48 17.32
N ASP A 212 2.39 -9.60 18.03
CA ASP A 212 1.54 -10.74 17.64
C ASP A 212 0.04 -10.50 17.83
N SER A 213 -0.37 -9.42 18.49
CA SER A 213 -1.78 -9.09 18.69
C SER A 213 -2.47 -8.56 17.42
N LEU A 214 -1.72 -8.01 16.47
CA LEU A 214 -2.25 -7.47 15.22
C LEU A 214 -2.56 -8.58 14.23
N ARG A 215 -3.83 -8.65 13.81
CA ARG A 215 -4.35 -9.61 12.82
C ARG A 215 -5.37 -8.96 11.90
N GLY A 216 -5.56 -9.56 10.72
CA GLY A 216 -6.51 -9.11 9.70
C GLY A 216 -6.13 -7.74 9.13
N ALA A 217 -7.12 -6.94 8.76
CA ALA A 217 -6.86 -5.62 8.17
C ALA A 217 -6.24 -4.64 9.17
N VAL A 218 -5.27 -3.87 8.70
CA VAL A 218 -4.62 -2.76 9.43
C VAL A 218 -4.50 -1.57 8.47
N ASN A 219 -5.04 -0.42 8.88
CA ASN A 219 -4.95 0.82 8.11
C ASN A 219 -3.56 1.42 8.23
N MET A 220 -2.84 1.46 7.12
CA MET A 220 -1.52 2.06 7.00
C MET A 220 -1.67 3.50 6.51
N THR A 221 -2.16 4.37 7.41
CA THR A 221 -2.38 5.80 7.19
C THR A 221 -1.85 6.60 8.36
N ALA A 222 -1.49 7.88 8.14
CA ALA A 222 -1.27 8.82 9.23
C ALA A 222 -2.60 9.09 9.98
N PRO A 223 -2.54 9.50 11.28
CA PRO A 223 -3.75 9.69 12.09
C PRO A 223 -4.61 10.87 11.63
N ASN A 224 -4.03 11.82 10.89
CA ASN A 224 -4.67 13.06 10.46
C ASN A 224 -4.84 13.10 8.93
N PRO A 225 -5.90 12.47 8.39
CA PRO A 225 -6.26 12.61 6.99
C PRO A 225 -6.61 14.06 6.66
N VAL A 226 -6.41 14.48 5.42
CA VAL A 226 -6.67 15.85 4.96
C VAL A 226 -7.55 15.84 3.72
N THR A 227 -8.21 16.96 3.42
CA THR A 227 -8.87 17.13 2.13
C THR A 227 -7.83 17.35 1.01
N ASN A 228 -8.22 17.06 -0.24
CA ASN A 228 -7.35 17.36 -1.39
C ASN A 228 -6.98 18.86 -1.46
N ALA A 229 -7.88 19.76 -1.07
CA ALA A 229 -7.60 21.19 -1.03
C ALA A 229 -6.50 21.52 0.00
N GLU A 230 -6.57 20.94 1.20
CA GLU A 230 -5.55 21.11 2.24
C GLU A 230 -4.21 20.49 1.82
N PHE A 231 -4.25 19.31 1.20
CA PHE A 231 -3.05 18.67 0.64
C PHE A 231 -2.38 19.56 -0.42
N THR A 232 -3.19 20.10 -1.35
CA THR A 232 -2.74 21.01 -2.41
C THR A 232 -2.10 22.27 -1.82
N SER A 233 -2.73 22.86 -0.82
CA SER A 233 -2.21 24.04 -0.13
C SER A 233 -0.88 23.76 0.58
N ALA A 234 -0.80 22.66 1.32
CA ALA A 234 0.42 22.26 2.04
C ALA A 234 1.58 21.97 1.07
N LEU A 235 1.32 21.29 -0.06
CA LEU A 235 2.34 21.01 -1.08
C LEU A 235 2.79 22.29 -1.79
N SER A 236 1.87 23.21 -2.09
CA SER A 236 2.16 24.54 -2.64
C SER A 236 3.07 25.35 -1.72
N GLU A 237 2.76 25.37 -0.44
CA GLU A 237 3.55 26.04 0.60
C GLU A 237 4.96 25.44 0.71
N ALA A 238 5.07 24.11 0.79
CA ALA A 238 6.34 23.39 0.91
C ALA A 238 7.27 23.63 -0.28
N LEU A 239 6.71 23.67 -1.49
CA LEU A 239 7.45 23.94 -2.72
C LEU A 239 7.68 25.44 -3.01
N LYS A 240 7.03 26.33 -2.24
CA LYS A 240 7.02 27.78 -2.49
C LYS A 240 6.59 28.13 -3.93
N ARG A 241 5.56 27.43 -4.42
CA ARG A 241 5.01 27.58 -5.77
C ARG A 241 3.50 27.70 -5.72
N PRO A 242 2.89 28.60 -6.52
CA PRO A 242 1.43 28.73 -6.54
C PRO A 242 0.78 27.44 -7.07
N ALA A 243 -0.37 27.08 -6.50
CA ALA A 243 -1.19 25.94 -6.95
C ALA A 243 -2.65 26.41 -7.16
N ARG A 244 -2.84 27.27 -8.17
CA ARG A 244 -4.11 27.98 -8.42
C ARG A 244 -4.94 27.38 -9.56
N LEU A 245 -4.37 26.44 -10.32
CA LEU A 245 -5.04 25.87 -11.50
C LEU A 245 -5.80 24.60 -11.10
N PRO A 246 -7.14 24.66 -10.89
CA PRO A 246 -7.89 23.46 -10.54
C PRO A 246 -7.88 22.49 -11.71
N VAL A 247 -7.76 21.19 -11.40
CA VAL A 247 -7.89 20.11 -12.39
C VAL A 247 -9.35 19.67 -12.42
N PRO A 248 -10.11 19.98 -13.48
CA PRO A 248 -11.53 19.61 -13.54
C PRO A 248 -11.73 18.10 -13.57
N ALA A 249 -12.78 17.61 -12.90
CA ALA A 249 -13.09 16.18 -12.83
C ALA A 249 -13.26 15.54 -14.22
N PHE A 250 -13.84 16.25 -15.19
CA PHE A 250 -14.01 15.72 -16.55
C PHE A 250 -12.66 15.47 -17.25
N ALA A 251 -11.66 16.32 -17.01
CA ALA A 251 -10.33 16.15 -17.60
C ALA A 251 -9.63 14.90 -17.02
N LEU A 252 -9.81 14.66 -15.72
CA LEU A 252 -9.30 13.44 -15.08
C LEU A 252 -9.98 12.18 -15.62
N ARG A 253 -11.30 12.20 -15.79
CA ARG A 253 -12.04 11.06 -16.38
C ARG A 253 -11.59 10.77 -17.81
N LEU A 254 -11.30 11.82 -18.59
CA LEU A 254 -10.76 11.65 -19.95
C LEU A 254 -9.38 10.98 -19.94
N LEU A 255 -8.50 11.36 -19.00
CA LEU A 255 -7.12 10.87 -18.92
C LEU A 255 -7.02 9.49 -18.27
N PHE A 256 -7.74 9.27 -17.18
CA PHE A 256 -7.56 8.12 -16.28
C PHE A 256 -8.73 7.11 -16.31
N GLY A 257 -9.86 7.46 -16.98
CA GLY A 257 -11.06 6.62 -16.98
C GLY A 257 -11.62 6.45 -15.56
N GLU A 258 -12.01 5.23 -15.20
CA GLU A 258 -12.59 4.90 -13.90
C GLU A 258 -11.65 5.17 -12.71
N LEU A 259 -10.33 5.14 -12.90
CA LEU A 259 -9.38 5.52 -11.84
C LEU A 259 -9.62 6.95 -11.34
N ALA A 260 -10.16 7.84 -12.19
CA ALA A 260 -10.49 9.20 -11.76
C ALA A 260 -11.54 9.18 -10.64
N ASP A 261 -12.61 8.42 -10.79
CA ASP A 261 -13.71 8.37 -9.83
C ASP A 261 -13.40 7.47 -8.64
N GLU A 262 -12.78 6.33 -8.84
CA GLU A 262 -12.49 5.36 -7.78
C GLU A 262 -11.21 5.64 -6.98
N GLY A 263 -10.32 6.49 -7.49
CA GLY A 263 -9.03 6.79 -6.85
C GLY A 263 -8.82 8.26 -6.54
N LEU A 264 -8.90 9.14 -7.55
CA LEU A 264 -8.49 10.53 -7.41
C LEU A 264 -9.60 11.43 -6.81
N LEU A 265 -10.86 11.17 -7.18
CA LEU A 265 -12.05 11.90 -6.76
C LEU A 265 -12.78 11.21 -5.60
N ALA A 266 -12.45 9.95 -5.31
CA ALA A 266 -13.02 9.23 -4.18
C ALA A 266 -12.59 9.88 -2.86
N SER A 267 -13.53 9.93 -1.93
CA SER A 267 -13.33 10.46 -0.58
C SER A 267 -13.28 9.31 0.42
N ALA A 268 -12.15 9.14 1.09
CA ALA A 268 -11.96 8.12 2.11
C ALA A 268 -11.17 8.70 3.30
N ARG A 269 -11.90 9.04 4.37
CA ARG A 269 -11.33 9.59 5.61
C ARG A 269 -10.93 8.45 6.55
N VAL A 270 -9.81 7.79 6.24
CA VAL A 270 -9.33 6.59 6.92
C VAL A 270 -8.39 6.95 8.06
N VAL A 271 -8.59 6.36 9.22
CA VAL A 271 -7.74 6.50 10.40
C VAL A 271 -7.17 5.15 10.83
N PRO A 272 -5.94 5.10 11.38
CA PRO A 272 -5.25 3.89 11.77
C PRO A 272 -5.61 3.47 13.20
N GLU A 273 -6.87 3.04 13.42
CA GLU A 273 -7.38 2.79 14.76
C GLU A 273 -6.61 1.65 15.47
N LYS A 274 -6.29 0.57 14.76
CA LYS A 274 -5.55 -0.55 15.34
C LYS A 274 -4.11 -0.15 15.73
N LEU A 275 -3.41 0.62 14.88
CA LEU A 275 -2.08 1.14 15.23
C LEU A 275 -2.13 2.08 16.42
N ALA A 276 -3.14 2.95 16.49
CA ALA A 276 -3.34 3.83 17.64
C ALA A 276 -3.62 3.06 18.94
N LYS A 277 -4.48 2.03 18.89
CA LYS A 277 -4.81 1.18 20.05
C LYS A 277 -3.60 0.45 20.64
N ILE A 278 -2.62 0.09 19.83
CA ILE A 278 -1.38 -0.55 20.30
C ILE A 278 -0.26 0.44 20.64
N GLY A 279 -0.56 1.74 20.62
CA GLY A 279 0.39 2.80 21.00
C GLY A 279 1.49 3.06 19.96
N PHE A 280 1.26 2.76 18.67
CA PHE A 280 2.23 3.09 17.63
C PHE A 280 2.45 4.60 17.54
N ALA A 281 3.71 5.03 17.66
CA ALA A 281 4.11 6.44 17.59
C ALA A 281 4.51 6.81 16.16
N PHE A 282 3.70 7.67 15.52
CA PHE A 282 4.04 8.23 14.21
C PHE A 282 5.10 9.31 14.34
N ALA A 283 6.16 9.24 13.51
CA ALA A 283 7.14 10.31 13.38
C ALA A 283 6.58 11.52 12.65
N PHE A 284 5.67 11.27 11.69
CA PHE A 284 5.04 12.29 10.88
C PHE A 284 3.50 12.20 10.94
N PRO A 285 2.88 12.55 12.08
CA PRO A 285 1.41 12.52 12.22
C PRO A 285 0.70 13.61 11.40
N GLU A 286 1.42 14.70 11.06
CA GLU A 286 0.90 15.88 10.38
C GLU A 286 1.50 16.06 8.99
N LEU A 287 0.67 16.45 8.00
CA LEU A 287 1.07 16.54 6.59
C LEU A 287 2.19 17.55 6.32
N LYS A 288 2.15 18.75 6.93
CA LYS A 288 3.14 19.80 6.67
C LYS A 288 4.55 19.39 7.08
N PRO A 289 4.78 18.85 8.29
CA PRO A 289 6.09 18.29 8.65
C PRO A 289 6.54 17.15 7.74
N ALA A 290 5.63 16.25 7.36
CA ALA A 290 5.91 15.15 6.44
C ALA A 290 6.39 15.64 5.07
N LEU A 291 5.71 16.63 4.48
CA LEU A 291 6.12 17.22 3.22
C LEU A 291 7.45 17.98 3.33
N LYS A 292 7.69 18.65 4.45
CA LYS A 292 8.96 19.37 4.68
C LYS A 292 10.16 18.42 4.75
N ASP A 293 9.98 17.24 5.32
CA ASP A 293 11.04 16.22 5.38
C ASP A 293 11.38 15.67 4.00
N LEU A 294 10.36 15.52 3.15
CA LEU A 294 10.48 14.92 1.83
C LEU A 294 10.94 15.89 0.73
N LEU A 295 10.90 17.21 0.90
CA LEU A 295 11.09 18.20 -0.18
C LEU A 295 12.25 19.15 0.06
#